data_e70fe9d5b479a1daa2b756e2634e34bd
#
_entry.id   e70fe9d5b479a1daa2b756e2634e34bd
#
_cell.length_a   1.000
_cell.length_b   1.000
_cell.length_c   1.000
_cell.angle_alpha   90.00
_cell.angle_beta   90.00
_cell.angle_gamma   90.00
#
_symmetry.space_group_name_H-M   'P 1'
#
loop_
_entity.id
_entity.type
_entity.pdbx_description
1 polymer ?
#
loop_
_entity_poly.entity_id
_entity_poly.type
_entity_poly.pdbx_seq_one_letter_code
_entity_poly.pdbx_strand_id
1 'polypeptide(L)'
;MTGDHPDVASLIRDSWPTAMAKWSSFLILNPPDLRNEQESLAQINLHTRAISLNEMLIRDWELYDCIPAMLAHEIGHHVSYPGTLQVQARMRLLERTIVPFPEYSLINHFTDLMINERLGRGDLRDQMIRIYQASISRMATVQGDGWKRDPLFLFYLALYEALWDLEEGEILGTFATKFAQAYPQYKSDAALLVQDVFVLGPNIYTQFLYFLSLSVRYLLPLIADHETGHDEASDENNGVPILANGKGCDCGEPSATDWGQAMTPTFAEKEAIRRAIEEGWFDIKQLDRLSRALDIEQRISGLPGMGSEDAQQVPEIMAAYYRQQAEKLLFRPPVQPRIGEAIVPSILEDWIPGDTVRDIDWLGTLLHRGDKLGTCMPLKRIYESEIEGEDVRFYQARMEIYLDVSGSMPNPCITLNPMTLAAQILTSATIRSGGQVRIALYSHTSIEFWEWSRSERDLSGFLMHYIGGGTEFPFELLEKSFRDCGRDQPIRIVITDDDFDANVSSTPRATSILCDVASHSPGFILLKLGSTMLEDSAEVTVPSTSTYRTFGLTVVPVTEFDNYPKIARDLAWALFPETEHASN
;
A
#
# COMPACT_ATOMS: atom_id res chain seq x y z
N MET A 1 -27.47 -29.22 34.98
CA MET A 1 -26.15 -29.12 35.63
C MET A 1 -25.37 -28.09 34.84
N THR A 2 -25.28 -26.85 35.34
CA THR A 2 -24.44 -25.81 34.78
C THR A 2 -22.99 -26.21 35.08
N GLY A 3 -22.33 -26.84 34.11
CA GLY A 3 -20.91 -27.16 34.24
C GLY A 3 -20.16 -25.88 34.49
N ASP A 4 -19.23 -25.91 35.44
CA ASP A 4 -18.33 -24.83 35.78
C ASP A 4 -17.31 -24.70 34.62
N HIS A 5 -17.72 -23.98 33.56
CA HIS A 5 -16.82 -23.73 32.41
C HIS A 5 -15.73 -22.78 32.86
N PRO A 6 -14.45 -22.99 32.44
CA PRO A 6 -13.37 -22.08 32.74
C PRO A 6 -13.69 -20.65 32.26
N ASP A 7 -13.29 -19.66 33.04
CA ASP A 7 -13.38 -18.25 32.66
C ASP A 7 -12.36 -17.95 31.55
N VAL A 8 -12.83 -17.83 30.31
CA VAL A 8 -12.00 -17.57 29.13
C VAL A 8 -11.24 -16.25 29.29
N ALA A 9 -11.85 -15.22 29.86
CA ALA A 9 -11.17 -13.95 30.09
C ALA A 9 -9.99 -14.06 31.06
N SER A 10 -10.10 -14.92 32.08
CA SER A 10 -8.97 -15.21 32.98
C SER A 10 -7.87 -15.97 32.26
N LEU A 11 -8.22 -17.00 31.49
CA LEU A 11 -7.24 -17.77 30.72
C LEU A 11 -6.48 -16.92 29.72
N ILE A 12 -7.15 -15.97 29.07
CA ILE A 12 -6.51 -15.00 28.15
C ILE A 12 -5.51 -14.15 28.93
N ARG A 13 -5.89 -13.57 30.06
CA ARG A 13 -4.98 -12.72 30.88
C ARG A 13 -3.74 -13.49 31.31
N ASP A 14 -3.91 -14.76 31.72
CA ASP A 14 -2.81 -15.60 32.20
C ASP A 14 -1.88 -16.04 31.05
N SER A 15 -2.42 -16.27 29.86
CA SER A 15 -1.69 -16.71 28.66
C SER A 15 -1.01 -15.56 27.91
N TRP A 16 -1.51 -14.34 28.02
CA TRP A 16 -1.07 -13.19 27.24
C TRP A 16 0.43 -12.88 27.33
N PRO A 17 1.05 -12.80 28.53
CA PRO A 17 2.49 -12.53 28.64
C PRO A 17 3.33 -13.63 27.99
N THR A 18 2.90 -14.89 28.12
CA THR A 18 3.60 -16.04 27.54
C THR A 18 3.51 -16.05 26.03
N ALA A 19 2.34 -15.75 25.46
CA ALA A 19 2.15 -15.64 24.02
C ALA A 19 3.01 -14.53 23.39
N MET A 20 3.06 -13.35 24.02
CA MET A 20 3.95 -12.26 23.57
C MET A 20 5.42 -12.66 23.64
N ALA A 21 5.85 -13.36 24.69
CA ALA A 21 7.24 -13.78 24.86
C ALA A 21 7.71 -14.78 23.79
N LYS A 22 6.80 -15.49 23.08
CA LYS A 22 7.16 -16.35 21.93
C LYS A 22 7.75 -15.54 20.78
N TRP A 23 7.43 -14.25 20.68
CA TRP A 23 7.89 -13.36 19.62
C TRP A 23 8.98 -12.41 20.11
N SER A 24 8.70 -11.61 21.13
CA SER A 24 9.67 -10.70 21.72
C SER A 24 9.20 -10.22 23.10
N SER A 25 10.12 -10.16 24.06
CA SER A 25 9.88 -9.55 25.37
C SER A 25 9.69 -8.04 25.32
N PHE A 26 10.00 -7.40 24.19
CA PHE A 26 9.86 -5.94 24.00
C PHE A 26 8.57 -5.56 23.28
N LEU A 27 7.72 -6.52 22.97
CA LEU A 27 6.46 -6.27 22.29
C LEU A 27 5.51 -5.50 23.21
N ILE A 28 4.87 -4.46 22.66
CA ILE A 28 3.84 -3.69 23.36
C ILE A 28 2.58 -3.76 22.51
N LEU A 29 1.63 -4.60 22.93
CA LEU A 29 0.31 -4.74 22.35
C LEU A 29 -0.73 -4.61 23.45
N ASN A 30 -1.92 -4.12 23.09
CA ASN A 30 -3.04 -4.11 24.02
C ASN A 30 -3.51 -5.55 24.29
N PRO A 31 -4.00 -5.84 25.50
CA PRO A 31 -4.64 -7.12 25.76
C PRO A 31 -5.77 -7.39 24.78
N PRO A 32 -5.99 -8.66 24.38
CA PRO A 32 -7.02 -9.00 23.43
C PRO A 32 -8.44 -8.83 24.01
N ASP A 33 -9.38 -8.52 23.11
CA ASP A 33 -10.80 -8.40 23.41
C ASP A 33 -11.54 -9.73 23.15
N LEU A 34 -12.69 -9.94 23.82
CA LEU A 34 -13.63 -11.01 23.51
C LEU A 34 -14.72 -10.49 22.59
N ARG A 35 -14.93 -11.15 21.44
CA ARG A 35 -15.95 -10.81 20.45
C ARG A 35 -16.65 -12.07 19.94
N ASN A 36 -17.90 -12.26 20.36
CA ASN A 36 -18.69 -13.43 19.98
C ASN A 36 -19.35 -13.33 18.60
N GLU A 37 -19.28 -12.16 17.97
CA GLU A 37 -19.88 -11.90 16.65
C GLU A 37 -18.94 -12.25 15.49
N GLN A 38 -17.65 -12.49 15.76
CA GLN A 38 -16.70 -12.89 14.72
C GLN A 38 -16.85 -14.37 14.36
N GLU A 39 -16.59 -14.66 13.10
CA GLU A 39 -16.72 -16.03 12.57
C GLU A 39 -15.46 -16.89 12.84
N SER A 40 -14.30 -16.25 13.09
CA SER A 40 -13.03 -16.92 13.41
C SER A 40 -12.84 -17.15 14.91
N LEU A 41 -12.02 -18.15 15.29
CA LEU A 41 -11.62 -18.39 16.67
C LEU A 41 -10.86 -17.21 17.28
N ALA A 42 -9.96 -16.66 16.50
CA ALA A 42 -9.17 -15.48 16.83
C ALA A 42 -8.92 -14.66 15.55
N GLN A 43 -8.61 -13.39 15.71
CA GLN A 43 -8.19 -12.52 14.60
C GLN A 43 -7.42 -11.32 15.11
N ILE A 44 -6.54 -10.79 14.28
CA ILE A 44 -5.85 -9.52 14.50
C ILE A 44 -6.16 -8.54 13.37
N ASN A 45 -6.46 -7.29 13.72
CA ASN A 45 -6.52 -6.20 12.77
C ASN A 45 -5.15 -5.51 12.70
N LEU A 46 -4.43 -5.64 11.59
CA LEU A 46 -3.08 -5.09 11.43
C LEU A 46 -3.04 -3.55 11.41
N HIS A 47 -4.16 -2.89 11.10
CA HIS A 47 -4.24 -1.43 11.13
C HIS A 47 -4.28 -0.90 12.57
N THR A 48 -5.14 -1.48 13.41
CA THR A 48 -5.32 -1.08 14.81
C THR A 48 -4.45 -1.87 15.78
N ARG A 49 -3.90 -3.01 15.35
CA ARG A 49 -3.15 -3.99 16.17
C ARG A 49 -4.00 -4.60 17.29
N ALA A 50 -5.32 -4.54 17.15
CA ALA A 50 -6.24 -5.14 18.09
C ALA A 50 -6.42 -6.62 17.80
N ILE A 51 -6.29 -7.45 18.83
CA ILE A 51 -6.54 -8.88 18.77
C ILE A 51 -7.88 -9.17 19.44
N SER A 52 -8.68 -10.06 18.87
CA SER A 52 -9.93 -10.52 19.46
C SER A 52 -10.07 -12.04 19.35
N LEU A 53 -10.74 -12.63 20.34
CA LEU A 53 -11.07 -14.05 20.39
C LEU A 53 -12.57 -14.25 20.51
N ASN A 54 -13.08 -15.34 19.91
CA ASN A 54 -14.46 -15.75 20.02
C ASN A 54 -14.65 -16.74 21.17
N GLU A 55 -15.19 -16.24 22.27
CA GLU A 55 -15.43 -17.06 23.47
C GLU A 55 -16.40 -18.21 23.21
N MET A 56 -17.44 -17.98 22.41
CA MET A 56 -18.43 -19.03 22.11
C MET A 56 -17.79 -20.19 21.33
N LEU A 57 -16.99 -19.90 20.31
CA LEU A 57 -16.30 -20.95 19.55
C LEU A 57 -15.27 -21.69 20.39
N ILE A 58 -14.52 -20.99 21.27
CA ILE A 58 -13.57 -21.63 22.18
C ILE A 58 -14.29 -22.62 23.12
N ARG A 59 -15.45 -22.24 23.64
CA ARG A 59 -16.27 -23.09 24.49
C ARG A 59 -16.88 -24.29 23.73
N ASP A 60 -17.47 -24.01 22.56
CA ASP A 60 -18.13 -25.05 21.74
C ASP A 60 -17.17 -26.12 21.24
N TRP A 61 -15.89 -25.73 21.03
CA TRP A 61 -14.85 -26.65 20.57
C TRP A 61 -13.94 -27.15 21.69
N GLU A 62 -14.23 -26.79 22.94
CA GLU A 62 -13.44 -27.15 24.13
C GLU A 62 -11.94 -26.85 24.01
N LEU A 63 -11.58 -25.69 23.41
CA LEU A 63 -10.21 -25.28 23.09
C LEU A 63 -9.58 -24.36 24.16
N TYR A 64 -9.96 -24.47 25.43
CA TYR A 64 -9.49 -23.62 26.52
C TYR A 64 -7.96 -23.65 26.69
N ASP A 65 -7.34 -24.81 26.57
CA ASP A 65 -5.89 -24.99 26.67
C ASP A 65 -5.13 -24.61 25.38
N CYS A 66 -5.83 -24.29 24.29
CA CYS A 66 -5.25 -23.81 23.05
C CYS A 66 -5.18 -22.27 22.95
N ILE A 67 -5.70 -21.54 23.93
CA ILE A 67 -5.66 -20.08 23.97
C ILE A 67 -4.23 -19.52 23.81
N PRO A 68 -3.17 -20.07 24.45
CA PRO A 68 -1.81 -19.60 24.23
C PRO A 68 -1.36 -19.68 22.76
N ALA A 69 -1.71 -20.76 22.04
CA ALA A 69 -1.38 -20.93 20.63
C ALA A 69 -2.14 -19.94 19.76
N MET A 70 -3.44 -19.74 20.00
CA MET A 70 -4.25 -18.75 19.26
C MET A 70 -3.67 -17.35 19.41
N LEU A 71 -3.37 -16.92 20.64
CA LEU A 71 -2.78 -15.60 20.90
C LEU A 71 -1.41 -15.43 20.24
N ALA A 72 -0.54 -16.44 20.37
CA ALA A 72 0.78 -16.39 19.74
C ALA A 72 0.70 -16.35 18.22
N HIS A 73 -0.27 -17.04 17.62
CA HIS A 73 -0.52 -17.01 16.19
C HIS A 73 -0.93 -15.61 15.71
N GLU A 74 -1.91 -14.99 16.35
CA GLU A 74 -2.37 -13.63 15.99
C GLU A 74 -1.27 -12.58 16.13
N ILE A 75 -0.45 -12.69 17.19
CA ILE A 75 0.73 -11.83 17.34
C ILE A 75 1.70 -12.02 16.17
N GLY A 76 1.81 -13.25 15.65
CA GLY A 76 2.67 -13.60 14.53
C GLY A 76 2.35 -12.81 13.25
N HIS A 77 1.08 -12.60 12.96
CA HIS A 77 0.66 -11.78 11.83
C HIS A 77 1.18 -10.34 11.91
N HIS A 78 1.22 -9.78 13.11
CA HIS A 78 1.76 -8.44 13.31
C HIS A 78 3.29 -8.38 13.27
N VAL A 79 3.96 -9.40 13.81
CA VAL A 79 5.42 -9.37 14.00
C VAL A 79 6.18 -9.84 12.77
N SER A 80 5.61 -10.80 12.01
CA SER A 80 6.33 -11.51 10.95
C SER A 80 5.60 -11.58 9.61
N TYR A 81 4.40 -12.15 9.58
CA TYR A 81 3.72 -12.53 8.32
C TYR A 81 2.24 -12.13 8.33
N PRO A 82 1.79 -11.18 7.50
CA PRO A 82 2.60 -10.37 6.58
C PRO A 82 3.33 -9.21 7.27
N GLY A 83 3.10 -8.96 8.55
CA GLY A 83 3.68 -7.90 9.37
C GLY A 83 3.04 -6.52 9.12
N THR A 84 2.68 -6.20 7.89
CA THR A 84 2.04 -4.93 7.52
C THR A 84 1.03 -5.12 6.38
N LEU A 85 0.02 -4.24 6.33
CA LEU A 85 -0.97 -4.22 5.25
C LEU A 85 -0.36 -3.85 3.89
N GLN A 86 0.74 -3.11 3.86
CA GLN A 86 1.50 -2.83 2.65
C GLN A 86 2.10 -4.10 2.04
N VAL A 87 2.68 -4.99 2.86
CA VAL A 87 3.20 -6.29 2.40
C VAL A 87 2.07 -7.15 1.90
N GLN A 88 0.94 -7.18 2.60
CA GLN A 88 -0.26 -7.89 2.17
C GLN A 88 -0.77 -7.38 0.80
N ALA A 89 -0.83 -6.06 0.60
CA ALA A 89 -1.22 -5.47 -0.69
C ALA A 89 -0.30 -5.93 -1.83
N ARG A 90 1.03 -5.96 -1.60
CA ARG A 90 2.01 -6.46 -2.58
C ARG A 90 1.82 -7.94 -2.89
N MET A 91 1.58 -8.75 -1.87
CA MET A 91 1.31 -10.18 -2.06
C MET A 91 0.02 -10.38 -2.88
N ARG A 92 -1.04 -9.62 -2.61
CA ARG A 92 -2.29 -9.67 -3.41
C ARG A 92 -2.06 -9.29 -4.87
N LEU A 93 -1.22 -8.30 -5.17
CA LEU A 93 -0.88 -7.95 -6.56
C LEU A 93 -0.14 -9.10 -7.27
N LEU A 94 0.80 -9.76 -6.59
CA LEU A 94 1.48 -10.93 -7.13
C LEU A 94 0.54 -12.13 -7.29
N GLU A 95 -0.30 -12.39 -6.30
CA GLU A 95 -1.29 -13.47 -6.32
C GLU A 95 -2.23 -13.34 -7.52
N ARG A 96 -2.75 -12.14 -7.80
CA ARG A 96 -3.67 -11.89 -8.91
C ARG A 96 -3.07 -12.09 -10.29
N THR A 97 -1.75 -12.05 -10.42
CA THR A 97 -1.10 -12.41 -11.68
C THR A 97 -1.17 -13.91 -11.95
N ILE A 98 -1.27 -14.73 -10.91
CA ILE A 98 -1.32 -16.19 -10.96
C ILE A 98 -2.75 -16.69 -10.82
N VAL A 99 -3.51 -16.13 -9.86
CA VAL A 99 -4.89 -16.45 -9.54
C VAL A 99 -5.77 -15.26 -9.94
N PRO A 100 -6.40 -15.27 -11.12
CA PRO A 100 -7.14 -14.11 -11.63
C PRO A 100 -8.52 -13.90 -10.98
N PHE A 101 -8.85 -14.63 -9.92
CA PHE A 101 -10.15 -14.59 -9.24
C PHE A 101 -10.03 -13.87 -7.90
N PRO A 102 -10.60 -12.66 -7.77
CA PRO A 102 -10.42 -11.81 -6.58
C PRO A 102 -11.05 -12.36 -5.30
N GLU A 103 -12.05 -13.23 -5.42
CA GLU A 103 -12.76 -13.87 -4.31
C GLU A 103 -11.92 -14.92 -3.57
N TYR A 104 -10.86 -15.42 -4.21
CA TYR A 104 -9.95 -16.40 -3.61
C TYR A 104 -8.63 -15.76 -3.23
N SER A 105 -8.15 -16.02 -2.03
CA SER A 105 -6.83 -15.61 -1.55
C SER A 105 -6.13 -16.72 -0.77
N LEU A 106 -4.90 -16.99 -1.15
CA LEU A 106 -4.02 -17.94 -0.48
C LEU A 106 -3.06 -17.27 0.52
N ILE A 107 -3.13 -15.95 0.65
CA ILE A 107 -2.20 -15.19 1.51
C ILE A 107 -2.30 -15.65 2.95
N ASN A 108 -3.51 -15.80 3.48
CA ASN A 108 -3.70 -16.25 4.86
C ASN A 108 -3.14 -17.66 5.07
N HIS A 109 -3.42 -18.60 4.16
CA HIS A 109 -2.86 -19.94 4.23
C HIS A 109 -1.32 -19.95 4.25
N PHE A 110 -0.73 -19.09 3.44
CA PHE A 110 0.73 -18.94 3.41
C PHE A 110 1.26 -18.31 4.70
N THR A 111 0.68 -17.21 5.14
CA THR A 111 1.14 -16.50 6.36
C THR A 111 0.97 -17.35 7.60
N ASP A 112 -0.13 -18.09 7.69
CA ASP A 112 -0.39 -19.04 8.78
C ASP A 112 0.63 -20.19 8.78
N LEU A 113 0.96 -20.73 7.60
CA LEU A 113 1.97 -21.78 7.50
C LEU A 113 3.33 -21.28 8.03
N MET A 114 3.73 -20.08 7.65
CA MET A 114 5.00 -19.47 8.08
C MET A 114 5.03 -19.17 9.58
N ILE A 115 3.92 -18.71 10.15
CA ILE A 115 3.77 -18.45 11.59
C ILE A 115 3.80 -19.77 12.37
N ASN A 116 3.00 -20.74 11.93
CA ASN A 116 2.82 -22.02 12.64
C ASN A 116 4.05 -22.90 12.55
N GLU A 117 4.86 -22.82 11.50
CA GLU A 117 6.17 -23.45 11.43
C GLU A 117 7.05 -22.98 12.60
N ARG A 118 7.15 -21.66 12.80
CA ARG A 118 7.95 -21.09 13.89
C ARG A 118 7.42 -21.48 15.28
N LEU A 119 6.10 -21.38 15.48
CA LEU A 119 5.49 -21.70 16.77
C LEU A 119 5.51 -23.20 17.06
N GLY A 120 5.39 -24.02 16.02
CA GLY A 120 5.38 -25.48 16.12
C GLY A 120 6.75 -26.09 16.43
N ARG A 121 7.85 -25.34 16.27
CA ARG A 121 9.19 -25.74 16.78
C ARG A 121 9.26 -25.74 18.31
N GLY A 122 8.31 -25.09 18.98
CA GLY A 122 8.24 -24.96 20.44
C GLY A 122 7.16 -25.83 21.05
N ASP A 123 6.69 -25.38 22.19
CA ASP A 123 5.70 -26.05 23.05
C ASP A 123 4.23 -25.84 22.64
N LEU A 124 3.99 -25.10 21.57
CA LEU A 124 2.63 -24.79 21.10
C LEU A 124 2.12 -25.75 20.00
N ARG A 125 2.98 -26.65 19.50
CA ARG A 125 2.64 -27.57 18.40
C ARG A 125 1.37 -28.38 18.67
N ASP A 126 1.30 -29.03 19.83
CA ASP A 126 0.17 -29.90 20.17
C ASP A 126 -1.14 -29.13 20.30
N GLN A 127 -1.07 -27.88 20.76
CA GLN A 127 -2.24 -26.99 20.80
C GLN A 127 -2.73 -26.63 19.39
N MET A 128 -1.82 -26.34 18.46
CA MET A 128 -2.17 -26.06 17.06
C MET A 128 -2.75 -27.29 16.37
N ILE A 129 -2.18 -28.49 16.58
CA ILE A 129 -2.74 -29.75 16.07
C ILE A 129 -4.18 -29.92 16.55
N ARG A 130 -4.45 -29.69 17.84
CA ARG A 130 -5.82 -29.79 18.38
C ARG A 130 -6.79 -28.79 17.78
N ILE A 131 -6.35 -27.55 17.48
CA ILE A 131 -7.17 -26.55 16.80
C ILE A 131 -7.59 -27.07 15.42
N TYR A 132 -6.67 -27.62 14.65
CA TYR A 132 -6.96 -28.15 13.31
C TYR A 132 -7.81 -29.45 13.37
N GLN A 133 -7.57 -30.32 14.33
CA GLN A 133 -8.40 -31.50 14.55
C GLN A 133 -9.85 -31.14 14.93
N ALA A 134 -10.04 -30.11 15.76
CA ALA A 134 -11.37 -29.60 16.09
C ALA A 134 -12.06 -29.01 14.84
N SER A 135 -11.35 -28.26 14.04
CA SER A 135 -11.85 -27.68 12.79
C SER A 135 -12.31 -28.75 11.81
N ILE A 136 -11.48 -29.76 11.52
CA ILE A 136 -11.82 -30.83 10.57
C ILE A 136 -12.95 -31.73 11.08
N SER A 137 -13.03 -32.00 12.39
CA SER A 137 -14.11 -32.77 13.01
C SER A 137 -15.45 -32.06 12.84
N ARG A 138 -15.45 -30.71 12.96
CA ARG A 138 -16.67 -29.92 12.75
C ARG A 138 -17.08 -29.95 11.28
N MET A 139 -16.12 -29.77 10.36
CA MET A 139 -16.35 -29.87 8.92
C MET A 139 -16.98 -31.22 8.55
N ALA A 140 -16.48 -32.32 9.11
CA ALA A 140 -17.03 -33.66 8.89
C ALA A 140 -18.49 -33.81 9.37
N THR A 141 -18.84 -33.15 10.46
CA THR A 141 -20.19 -33.21 11.04
C THR A 141 -21.20 -32.39 10.23
N VAL A 142 -20.78 -31.22 9.70
CA VAL A 142 -21.69 -30.26 9.03
C VAL A 142 -21.80 -30.54 7.52
N GLN A 143 -20.71 -30.86 6.85
CA GLN A 143 -20.64 -30.89 5.38
C GLN A 143 -20.74 -32.27 4.74
N GLY A 144 -20.55 -33.37 5.47
CA GLY A 144 -20.57 -34.72 4.88
C GLY A 144 -19.58 -34.85 3.71
N ASP A 145 -20.08 -35.02 2.47
CA ASP A 145 -19.26 -35.06 1.24
C ASP A 145 -18.91 -33.66 0.67
N GLY A 146 -19.27 -32.57 1.34
CA GLY A 146 -18.98 -31.19 0.94
C GLY A 146 -17.49 -30.82 0.89
N TRP A 147 -16.60 -31.70 1.40
CA TRP A 147 -15.16 -31.54 1.33
C TRP A 147 -14.64 -31.35 -0.12
N LYS A 148 -15.35 -31.87 -1.12
CA LYS A 148 -15.03 -31.70 -2.55
C LYS A 148 -15.09 -30.23 -2.99
N ARG A 149 -15.80 -29.40 -2.23
CA ARG A 149 -15.94 -27.97 -2.50
C ARG A 149 -14.75 -27.15 -2.02
N ASP A 150 -13.84 -27.72 -1.22
CA ASP A 150 -12.65 -27.02 -0.74
C ASP A 150 -11.41 -27.94 -0.66
N PRO A 151 -10.90 -28.42 -1.81
CA PRO A 151 -9.69 -29.23 -1.83
C PRO A 151 -8.45 -28.45 -1.37
N LEU A 152 -8.46 -27.13 -1.50
CA LEU A 152 -7.37 -26.28 -1.03
C LEU A 152 -7.22 -26.33 0.49
N PHE A 153 -8.34 -26.27 1.23
CA PHE A 153 -8.30 -26.38 2.69
C PHE A 153 -7.75 -27.73 3.16
N LEU A 154 -8.15 -28.84 2.52
CA LEU A 154 -7.60 -30.15 2.84
C LEU A 154 -6.10 -30.26 2.51
N PHE A 155 -5.68 -29.68 1.39
CA PHE A 155 -4.25 -29.60 1.07
C PHE A 155 -3.48 -28.77 2.11
N TYR A 156 -4.05 -27.64 2.53
CA TYR A 156 -3.48 -26.82 3.60
C TYR A 156 -3.31 -27.60 4.92
N LEU A 157 -4.27 -28.40 5.30
CA LEU A 157 -4.14 -29.27 6.48
C LEU A 157 -3.09 -30.37 6.28
N ALA A 158 -2.97 -30.91 5.07
CA ALA A 158 -1.92 -31.89 4.73
C ALA A 158 -0.51 -31.29 4.83
N LEU A 159 -0.35 -29.96 4.59
CA LEU A 159 0.92 -29.27 4.83
C LEU A 159 1.36 -29.39 6.29
N TYR A 160 0.45 -29.34 7.25
CA TYR A 160 0.80 -29.49 8.67
C TYR A 160 1.11 -30.92 9.05
N GLU A 161 0.46 -31.91 8.44
CA GLU A 161 0.88 -33.31 8.64
C GLU A 161 2.32 -33.50 8.17
N ALA A 162 2.68 -32.94 6.99
CA ALA A 162 4.04 -33.00 6.49
C ALA A 162 5.02 -32.13 7.32
N LEU A 163 4.62 -30.93 7.74
CA LEU A 163 5.46 -29.99 8.49
C LEU A 163 5.87 -30.53 9.86
N TRP A 164 4.97 -31.22 10.52
CA TRP A 164 5.19 -31.71 11.89
C TRP A 164 5.49 -33.20 11.95
N ASP A 165 5.72 -33.84 10.79
CA ASP A 165 6.03 -35.27 10.66
C ASP A 165 4.99 -36.15 11.39
N LEU A 166 3.71 -35.88 11.10
CA LEU A 166 2.56 -36.59 11.68
C LEU A 166 2.19 -37.79 10.80
N GLU A 167 1.46 -38.76 11.43
CA GLU A 167 0.89 -39.86 10.68
C GLU A 167 -0.24 -39.38 9.74
N GLU A 168 -0.43 -40.08 8.62
CA GLU A 168 -1.48 -39.77 7.68
C GLU A 168 -2.87 -39.81 8.35
N GLY A 169 -3.60 -38.71 8.22
CA GLY A 169 -4.94 -38.58 8.79
C GLY A 169 -4.95 -38.17 10.25
N GLU A 170 -3.81 -37.84 10.85
CA GLU A 170 -3.79 -37.35 12.23
C GLU A 170 -4.50 -36.00 12.36
N ILE A 171 -4.40 -35.14 11.33
CA ILE A 171 -5.16 -33.90 11.22
C ILE A 171 -6.35 -34.09 10.27
N LEU A 172 -6.11 -34.63 9.07
CA LEU A 172 -7.15 -34.83 8.04
C LEU A 172 -8.28 -35.78 8.44
N GLY A 173 -8.06 -36.63 9.43
CA GLY A 173 -9.04 -37.57 9.91
C GLY A 173 -9.59 -38.47 8.80
N THR A 174 -10.92 -38.64 8.77
CA THR A 174 -11.59 -39.49 7.78
C THR A 174 -11.52 -39.01 6.33
N PHE A 175 -11.10 -37.76 6.12
CA PHE A 175 -10.94 -37.21 4.78
C PHE A 175 -9.63 -37.64 4.08
N ALA A 176 -8.61 -38.06 4.82
CA ALA A 176 -7.31 -38.43 4.27
C ALA A 176 -7.43 -39.44 3.12
N THR A 177 -8.14 -40.54 3.31
CA THR A 177 -8.31 -41.58 2.29
C THR A 177 -9.08 -41.09 1.07
N LYS A 178 -10.15 -40.30 1.27
CA LYS A 178 -10.93 -39.75 0.16
C LYS A 178 -10.13 -38.73 -0.62
N PHE A 179 -9.37 -37.89 0.08
CA PHE A 179 -8.51 -36.85 -0.53
C PHE A 179 -7.36 -37.50 -1.33
N ALA A 180 -6.75 -38.56 -0.80
CA ALA A 180 -5.72 -39.31 -1.50
C ALA A 180 -6.24 -39.96 -2.80
N GLN A 181 -7.50 -40.41 -2.84
CA GLN A 181 -8.12 -40.95 -4.05
C GLN A 181 -8.35 -39.88 -5.11
N ALA A 182 -8.77 -38.65 -4.71
CA ALA A 182 -9.03 -37.54 -5.63
C ALA A 182 -7.74 -36.86 -6.08
N TYR A 183 -6.77 -36.73 -5.20
CA TYR A 183 -5.50 -36.04 -5.43
C TYR A 183 -4.31 -36.93 -5.02
N PRO A 184 -3.95 -37.97 -5.79
CA PRO A 184 -2.91 -38.95 -5.41
C PRO A 184 -1.54 -38.33 -5.10
N GLN A 185 -1.24 -37.16 -5.68
CA GLN A 185 0.05 -36.47 -5.52
C GLN A 185 0.12 -35.54 -4.27
N TYR A 186 -0.98 -35.35 -3.53
CA TYR A 186 -1.06 -34.33 -2.48
C TYR A 186 0.04 -34.46 -1.42
N LYS A 187 0.41 -35.68 -1.05
CA LYS A 187 1.46 -35.92 -0.05
C LYS A 187 2.84 -35.49 -0.56
N SER A 188 3.15 -35.84 -1.81
CA SER A 188 4.42 -35.45 -2.41
C SER A 188 4.49 -33.93 -2.60
N ASP A 189 3.39 -33.29 -3.00
CA ASP A 189 3.30 -31.84 -3.11
C ASP A 189 3.45 -31.16 -1.75
N ALA A 190 2.79 -31.67 -0.71
CA ALA A 190 2.90 -31.15 0.65
C ALA A 190 4.32 -31.29 1.21
N ALA A 191 4.93 -32.48 1.06
CA ALA A 191 6.29 -32.73 1.50
C ALA A 191 7.30 -31.82 0.78
N LEU A 192 7.17 -31.70 -0.54
CA LEU A 192 8.03 -30.82 -1.35
C LEU A 192 7.89 -29.37 -0.94
N LEU A 193 6.64 -28.87 -0.78
CA LEU A 193 6.39 -27.50 -0.38
C LEU A 193 7.02 -27.20 0.98
N VAL A 194 6.79 -28.03 1.97
CA VAL A 194 7.32 -27.85 3.32
C VAL A 194 8.83 -27.95 3.36
N GLN A 195 9.42 -28.88 2.59
CA GLN A 195 10.87 -29.02 2.53
C GLN A 195 11.53 -27.76 1.96
N ASP A 196 10.98 -27.18 0.89
CA ASP A 196 11.66 -26.16 0.11
C ASP A 196 11.32 -24.74 0.54
N VAL A 197 10.05 -24.44 0.90
CA VAL A 197 9.61 -23.06 1.18
C VAL A 197 10.43 -22.36 2.27
N PHE A 198 10.89 -23.09 3.28
CA PHE A 198 11.67 -22.52 4.39
C PHE A 198 13.16 -22.38 4.09
N VAL A 199 13.68 -23.06 3.04
CA VAL A 199 15.09 -22.97 2.63
C VAL A 199 15.33 -21.98 1.48
N LEU A 200 14.27 -21.42 0.88
CA LEU A 200 14.36 -20.44 -0.20
C LEU A 200 15.01 -19.10 0.21
N GLY A 201 15.27 -18.91 1.49
CA GLY A 201 15.81 -17.68 2.05
C GLY A 201 14.72 -16.75 2.61
N PRO A 202 15.09 -15.59 3.15
CA PRO A 202 14.17 -14.74 3.93
C PRO A 202 13.24 -13.85 3.09
N ASN A 203 13.29 -13.95 1.75
CA ASN A 203 12.44 -13.15 0.88
C ASN A 203 11.01 -13.71 0.86
N ILE A 204 10.11 -13.05 1.58
CA ILE A 204 8.69 -13.43 1.70
C ILE A 204 7.99 -13.61 0.34
N TYR A 205 8.32 -12.78 -0.65
CA TYR A 205 7.69 -12.88 -1.97
C TYR A 205 8.17 -14.11 -2.75
N THR A 206 9.44 -14.50 -2.59
CA THR A 206 9.96 -15.75 -3.15
C THR A 206 9.28 -16.96 -2.54
N GLN A 207 9.16 -16.99 -1.21
CA GLN A 207 8.48 -18.05 -0.48
C GLN A 207 7.00 -18.13 -0.88
N PHE A 208 6.34 -16.98 -1.01
CA PHE A 208 4.94 -16.90 -1.39
C PHE A 208 4.68 -17.38 -2.83
N LEU A 209 5.49 -16.96 -3.80
CA LEU A 209 5.37 -17.43 -5.18
C LEU A 209 5.61 -18.94 -5.29
N TYR A 210 6.56 -19.47 -4.53
CA TYR A 210 6.76 -20.92 -4.46
C TYR A 210 5.56 -21.65 -3.84
N PHE A 211 5.03 -21.14 -2.74
CA PHE A 211 3.79 -21.65 -2.13
C PHE A 211 2.63 -21.66 -3.13
N LEU A 212 2.43 -20.57 -3.87
CA LEU A 212 1.40 -20.48 -4.91
C LEU A 212 1.58 -21.55 -5.98
N SER A 213 2.82 -21.82 -6.43
CA SER A 213 3.11 -22.72 -7.55
C SER A 213 2.61 -24.15 -7.30
N LEU A 214 2.62 -24.60 -6.05
CA LEU A 214 2.13 -25.92 -5.65
C LEU A 214 0.68 -25.91 -5.18
N SER A 215 0.20 -24.80 -4.57
CA SER A 215 -1.13 -24.72 -3.99
C SER A 215 -2.24 -24.42 -5.02
N VAL A 216 -1.92 -23.67 -6.09
CA VAL A 216 -2.91 -23.24 -7.11
C VAL A 216 -3.66 -24.43 -7.75
N ARG A 217 -3.00 -25.57 -7.92
CA ARG A 217 -3.67 -26.76 -8.49
C ARG A 217 -4.85 -27.27 -7.68
N TYR A 218 -4.87 -27.02 -6.38
CA TYR A 218 -5.97 -27.38 -5.48
C TYR A 218 -7.08 -26.31 -5.45
N LEU A 219 -6.80 -25.13 -6.00
CA LEU A 219 -7.78 -24.06 -6.22
C LEU A 219 -8.51 -24.20 -7.55
N LEU A 220 -7.86 -24.74 -8.60
CA LEU A 220 -8.42 -24.84 -9.95
C LEU A 220 -9.80 -25.53 -10.04
N PRO A 221 -10.14 -26.58 -9.29
CA PRO A 221 -11.48 -27.15 -9.32
C PRO A 221 -12.57 -26.19 -8.87
N LEU A 222 -12.30 -25.36 -7.87
CA LEU A 222 -13.23 -24.33 -7.37
C LEU A 222 -13.50 -23.27 -8.43
N ILE A 223 -12.47 -22.89 -9.18
CA ILE A 223 -12.54 -21.94 -10.28
C ILE A 223 -13.39 -22.49 -11.42
N ALA A 224 -13.19 -23.75 -11.80
CA ALA A 224 -13.93 -24.39 -12.89
C ALA A 224 -15.43 -24.50 -12.59
N ASP A 225 -15.80 -24.77 -11.35
CA ASP A 225 -17.20 -24.82 -10.91
C ASP A 225 -17.88 -23.44 -10.99
N HIS A 226 -17.14 -22.38 -10.67
CA HIS A 226 -17.62 -20.99 -10.77
C HIS A 226 -17.86 -20.54 -12.23
N GLU A 227 -16.95 -20.88 -13.16
CA GLU A 227 -17.08 -20.55 -14.59
C GLU A 227 -18.23 -21.28 -15.28
N THR A 228 -18.62 -22.46 -14.80
CA THR A 228 -19.70 -23.27 -15.39
C THR A 228 -21.11 -22.89 -14.91
N GLY A 229 -21.22 -21.92 -14.01
CA GLY A 229 -22.52 -21.42 -13.53
C GLY A 229 -23.35 -22.46 -12.75
N HIS A 230 -22.72 -23.50 -12.24
CA HIS A 230 -23.33 -24.45 -11.32
C HIS A 230 -23.34 -23.93 -9.87
N ASP A 231 -23.45 -22.62 -9.72
CA ASP A 231 -23.84 -22.01 -8.46
C ASP A 231 -25.33 -22.37 -8.21
N GLU A 232 -25.57 -23.57 -7.68
CA GLU A 232 -26.71 -23.71 -6.81
C GLU A 232 -26.46 -22.75 -5.67
N ALA A 233 -27.13 -21.59 -5.73
CA ALA A 233 -27.18 -20.63 -4.65
C ALA A 233 -27.45 -21.43 -3.37
N SER A 234 -26.40 -21.69 -2.61
CA SER A 234 -26.55 -22.24 -1.28
C SER A 234 -26.98 -21.09 -0.41
N ASP A 235 -28.31 -20.95 -0.32
CA ASP A 235 -28.93 -20.31 0.81
C ASP A 235 -28.26 -20.76 2.09
N GLU A 236 -27.96 -19.74 2.91
CA GLU A 236 -27.65 -19.80 4.32
C GLU A 236 -26.29 -20.36 4.72
N ASN A 237 -25.51 -19.43 5.25
CA ASN A 237 -24.44 -19.59 6.22
C ASN A 237 -24.77 -20.64 7.30
N ASN A 238 -24.63 -21.92 6.97
CA ASN A 238 -24.65 -22.98 7.97
C ASN A 238 -23.24 -23.12 8.56
N GLY A 239 -22.88 -22.20 9.47
CA GLY A 239 -21.98 -22.43 10.61
C GLY A 239 -20.68 -23.21 10.39
N VAL A 240 -20.14 -23.25 9.15
CA VAL A 240 -18.82 -23.84 8.91
C VAL A 240 -17.78 -22.79 9.26
N PRO A 241 -16.83 -23.11 10.13
CA PRO A 241 -15.79 -22.15 10.49
C PRO A 241 -15.01 -21.74 9.26
N ILE A 242 -14.81 -20.46 9.13
CA ILE A 242 -14.26 -19.71 8.01
C ILE A 242 -12.78 -20.00 7.74
N LEU A 243 -12.16 -20.90 8.47
CA LEU A 243 -10.90 -21.50 8.04
C LEU A 243 -10.99 -22.16 6.65
N ALA A 244 -12.21 -22.59 6.24
CA ALA A 244 -12.45 -23.24 4.95
C ALA A 244 -12.58 -22.28 3.75
N ASN A 245 -13.01 -21.02 3.96
CA ASN A 245 -13.33 -20.11 2.84
C ASN A 245 -12.21 -19.14 2.47
N GLY A 246 -10.95 -19.39 2.83
CA GLY A 246 -9.87 -18.44 2.56
C GLY A 246 -10.01 -17.10 3.31
N LYS A 247 -11.08 -16.93 4.08
CA LYS A 247 -11.29 -15.85 5.02
C LYS A 247 -10.70 -16.22 6.38
N GLY A 248 -9.49 -16.80 6.38
CA GLY A 248 -8.69 -16.94 7.59
C GLY A 248 -8.61 -15.63 8.35
N CYS A 249 -7.78 -15.52 9.33
CA CYS A 249 -7.62 -14.31 10.15
C CYS A 249 -7.93 -13.02 9.37
N ASP A 250 -8.93 -12.24 9.78
CA ASP A 250 -9.23 -10.94 9.19
C ASP A 250 -8.15 -9.93 9.63
N CYS A 251 -7.02 -9.98 8.95
CA CYS A 251 -5.91 -9.04 9.18
C CYS A 251 -6.24 -7.59 8.82
N GLY A 252 -7.45 -7.33 8.30
CA GLY A 252 -7.88 -6.04 7.78
C GLY A 252 -7.51 -5.83 6.31
N GLU A 253 -8.19 -4.88 5.69
CA GLU A 253 -7.96 -4.53 4.29
C GLU A 253 -6.90 -3.42 4.17
N PRO A 254 -5.97 -3.53 3.18
CA PRO A 254 -5.02 -2.47 2.90
C PRO A 254 -5.71 -1.16 2.57
N SER A 255 -5.23 -0.05 3.16
CA SER A 255 -5.70 1.30 2.83
C SER A 255 -5.27 1.73 1.42
N ALA A 256 -5.88 2.81 0.90
CA ALA A 256 -5.46 3.41 -0.36
C ALA A 256 -3.95 3.78 -0.37
N THR A 257 -3.41 4.16 0.79
CA THR A 257 -1.98 4.43 0.94
C THR A 257 -1.12 3.17 0.82
N ASP A 258 -1.55 2.05 1.43
CA ASP A 258 -0.84 0.77 1.33
C ASP A 258 -0.81 0.27 -0.11
N TRP A 259 -1.96 0.34 -0.80
CA TRP A 259 -2.06 0.00 -2.22
C TRP A 259 -1.21 0.93 -3.09
N GLY A 260 -1.25 2.26 -2.87
CA GLY A 260 -0.45 3.22 -3.61
C GLY A 260 1.05 2.94 -3.48
N GLN A 261 1.50 2.58 -2.27
CA GLN A 261 2.88 2.17 -2.04
C GLN A 261 3.22 0.82 -2.71
N ALA A 262 2.25 -0.08 -2.84
CA ALA A 262 2.43 -1.37 -3.50
C ALA A 262 2.57 -1.26 -5.03
N MET A 263 2.15 -0.16 -5.66
CA MET A 263 2.28 0.05 -7.11
C MET A 263 3.74 0.06 -7.58
N THR A 264 4.70 0.47 -6.75
CA THR A 264 6.12 0.43 -7.10
C THR A 264 6.74 -0.90 -6.68
N PRO A 265 7.21 -1.74 -7.61
CA PRO A 265 7.87 -3.00 -7.28
C PRO A 265 9.15 -2.79 -6.46
N THR A 266 9.28 -3.51 -5.36
CA THR A 266 10.50 -3.53 -4.54
C THR A 266 11.59 -4.39 -5.20
N PHE A 267 12.83 -4.23 -4.72
CA PHE A 267 13.92 -5.12 -5.12
C PHE A 267 13.60 -6.60 -4.79
N ALA A 268 13.02 -6.84 -3.60
CA ALA A 268 12.66 -8.19 -3.18
C ALA A 268 11.58 -8.84 -4.07
N GLU A 269 10.57 -8.06 -4.54
CA GLU A 269 9.58 -8.55 -5.49
C GLU A 269 10.21 -8.88 -6.85
N LYS A 270 11.08 -7.99 -7.36
CA LYS A 270 11.81 -8.21 -8.63
C LYS A 270 12.64 -9.48 -8.60
N GLU A 271 13.34 -9.70 -7.50
CA GLU A 271 14.17 -10.89 -7.29
C GLU A 271 13.33 -12.17 -7.20
N ALA A 272 12.18 -12.11 -6.51
CA ALA A 272 11.25 -13.22 -6.41
C ALA A 272 10.66 -13.60 -7.78
N ILE A 273 10.22 -12.61 -8.54
CA ILE A 273 9.68 -12.83 -9.90
C ILE A 273 10.75 -13.40 -10.83
N ARG A 274 11.97 -12.84 -10.81
CA ARG A 274 13.09 -13.34 -11.62
C ARG A 274 13.34 -14.83 -11.31
N ARG A 275 13.41 -15.17 -10.03
CA ARG A 275 13.66 -16.55 -9.60
C ARG A 275 12.55 -17.51 -10.04
N ALA A 276 11.28 -17.11 -9.86
CA ALA A 276 10.14 -17.93 -10.29
C ALA A 276 10.15 -18.21 -11.79
N ILE A 277 10.62 -17.24 -12.61
CA ILE A 277 10.75 -17.39 -14.06
C ILE A 277 11.92 -18.30 -14.40
N GLU A 278 13.09 -18.10 -13.80
CA GLU A 278 14.31 -18.89 -14.05
C GLU A 278 14.13 -20.37 -13.67
N GLU A 279 13.46 -20.63 -12.54
CA GLU A 279 13.22 -21.97 -12.05
C GLU A 279 11.94 -22.62 -12.66
N GLY A 280 11.14 -21.86 -13.43
CA GLY A 280 9.97 -22.38 -14.14
C GLY A 280 8.86 -22.86 -13.22
N TRP A 281 8.54 -22.12 -12.14
CA TRP A 281 7.57 -22.53 -11.13
C TRP A 281 6.12 -22.56 -11.62
N PHE A 282 5.83 -21.89 -12.73
CA PHE A 282 4.50 -21.73 -13.29
C PHE A 282 4.44 -22.10 -14.78
N ASP A 283 3.24 -22.26 -15.32
CA ASP A 283 3.05 -22.45 -16.75
C ASP A 283 3.45 -21.19 -17.56
N ILE A 284 3.62 -21.36 -18.88
CA ILE A 284 4.10 -20.29 -19.78
C ILE A 284 3.19 -19.03 -19.70
N LYS A 285 1.87 -19.20 -19.59
CA LYS A 285 0.93 -18.08 -19.52
C LYS A 285 1.03 -17.35 -18.19
N GLN A 286 1.19 -18.09 -17.10
CA GLN A 286 1.39 -17.54 -15.76
C GLN A 286 2.74 -16.83 -15.66
N LEU A 287 3.80 -17.39 -16.25
CA LEU A 287 5.13 -16.75 -16.30
C LEU A 287 5.11 -15.46 -17.12
N ASP A 288 4.39 -15.43 -18.25
CA ASP A 288 4.21 -14.21 -19.05
C ASP A 288 3.49 -13.13 -18.24
N ARG A 289 2.38 -13.46 -17.56
CA ARG A 289 1.70 -12.54 -16.67
C ARG A 289 2.59 -12.07 -15.52
N LEU A 290 3.33 -12.98 -14.89
CA LEU A 290 4.21 -12.67 -13.78
C LEU A 290 5.36 -11.73 -14.21
N SER A 291 5.93 -11.93 -15.41
CA SER A 291 6.95 -11.03 -15.95
C SER A 291 6.45 -9.59 -16.12
N ARG A 292 5.18 -9.44 -16.48
CA ARG A 292 4.51 -8.15 -16.61
C ARG A 292 4.07 -7.54 -15.27
N ALA A 293 4.05 -8.32 -14.19
CA ALA A 293 3.68 -7.80 -12.85
C ALA A 293 4.64 -6.73 -12.31
N LEU A 294 5.77 -6.51 -13.00
CA LEU A 294 6.67 -5.39 -12.75
C LEU A 294 6.23 -4.10 -13.44
N ASP A 295 5.34 -4.20 -14.41
CA ASP A 295 4.74 -3.09 -15.12
C ASP A 295 3.62 -2.46 -14.29
N ILE A 296 3.60 -1.14 -14.24
CA ILE A 296 2.59 -0.41 -13.47
C ILE A 296 1.17 -0.60 -14.01
N GLU A 297 1.00 -0.70 -15.31
CA GLU A 297 -0.34 -0.87 -15.92
C GLU A 297 -0.95 -2.22 -15.52
N GLN A 298 -0.12 -3.26 -15.47
CA GLN A 298 -0.55 -4.57 -14.99
C GLN A 298 -0.89 -4.55 -13.48
N ARG A 299 -0.14 -3.77 -12.69
CA ARG A 299 -0.47 -3.60 -11.27
C ARG A 299 -1.76 -2.82 -11.06
N ILE A 300 -2.01 -1.80 -11.84
CA ILE A 300 -3.27 -1.05 -11.81
C ILE A 300 -4.44 -1.99 -12.15
N SER A 301 -4.32 -2.84 -13.18
CA SER A 301 -5.35 -3.81 -13.53
C SER A 301 -5.63 -4.85 -12.44
N GLY A 302 -4.66 -5.09 -11.55
CA GLY A 302 -4.79 -5.97 -10.38
C GLY A 302 -5.40 -5.31 -9.14
N LEU A 303 -5.73 -4.02 -9.18
CA LEU A 303 -6.31 -3.32 -8.03
C LEU A 303 -7.74 -3.78 -7.71
N PRO A 304 -8.15 -3.74 -6.43
CA PRO A 304 -9.54 -3.93 -6.06
C PRO A 304 -10.44 -2.94 -6.80
N GLY A 305 -11.58 -3.39 -7.28
CA GLY A 305 -12.54 -2.54 -7.99
C GLY A 305 -12.30 -2.37 -9.49
N MET A 306 -11.15 -2.75 -10.05
CA MET A 306 -10.99 -2.81 -11.51
C MET A 306 -11.77 -4.02 -12.06
N GLY A 307 -12.89 -3.74 -12.73
CA GLY A 307 -13.78 -4.76 -13.29
C GLY A 307 -14.97 -5.16 -12.39
N SER A 308 -15.15 -4.52 -11.22
CA SER A 308 -16.31 -4.69 -10.34
C SER A 308 -17.09 -3.38 -10.18
N GLU A 309 -18.32 -3.45 -9.64
CA GLU A 309 -19.13 -2.27 -9.32
C GLU A 309 -18.49 -1.33 -8.26
N ASP A 310 -17.48 -1.81 -7.54
CA ASP A 310 -16.73 -1.05 -6.52
C ASP A 310 -15.55 -0.22 -7.07
N ALA A 311 -15.67 0.31 -8.28
CA ALA A 311 -14.64 1.17 -8.91
C ALA A 311 -14.31 2.47 -8.12
N GLN A 312 -14.98 2.72 -6.99
CA GLN A 312 -14.82 3.95 -6.19
C GLN A 312 -13.47 4.03 -5.45
N GLN A 313 -12.80 2.91 -5.19
CA GLN A 313 -11.53 2.92 -4.46
C GLN A 313 -10.31 3.23 -5.34
N VAL A 314 -10.38 2.98 -6.64
CA VAL A 314 -9.25 3.16 -7.55
C VAL A 314 -8.73 4.60 -7.59
N PRO A 315 -9.58 5.65 -7.66
CA PRO A 315 -9.09 7.02 -7.64
C PRO A 315 -8.29 7.37 -6.37
N GLU A 316 -8.72 6.90 -5.19
CA GLU A 316 -8.01 7.14 -3.93
C GLU A 316 -6.64 6.44 -3.89
N ILE A 317 -6.57 5.21 -4.40
CA ILE A 317 -5.33 4.43 -4.50
C ILE A 317 -4.36 5.11 -5.46
N MET A 318 -4.85 5.52 -6.62
CA MET A 318 -4.04 6.21 -7.61
C MET A 318 -3.58 7.58 -7.10
N ALA A 319 -4.44 8.35 -6.45
CA ALA A 319 -4.05 9.61 -5.80
C ALA A 319 -2.91 9.40 -4.78
N ALA A 320 -2.98 8.35 -3.97
CA ALA A 320 -1.90 8.01 -3.03
C ALA A 320 -0.61 7.62 -3.77
N TYR A 321 -0.72 6.89 -4.87
CA TYR A 321 0.42 6.54 -5.72
C TYR A 321 1.08 7.78 -6.35
N TYR A 322 0.29 8.70 -6.94
CA TYR A 322 0.81 9.93 -7.54
C TYR A 322 1.52 10.81 -6.50
N ARG A 323 0.97 10.94 -5.27
CA ARG A 323 1.67 11.63 -4.17
C ARG A 323 3.01 11.00 -3.88
N GLN A 324 3.08 9.69 -3.77
CA GLN A 324 4.34 8.99 -3.51
C GLN A 324 5.38 9.18 -4.64
N GLN A 325 4.95 9.19 -5.91
CA GLN A 325 5.86 9.46 -7.03
C GLN A 325 6.34 10.92 -7.00
N ALA A 326 5.46 11.87 -6.70
CA ALA A 326 5.82 13.27 -6.54
C ALA A 326 6.84 13.46 -5.39
N GLU A 327 6.67 12.77 -4.26
CA GLU A 327 7.64 12.79 -3.15
C GLU A 327 9.03 12.32 -3.56
N LYS A 328 9.12 11.25 -4.33
CA LYS A 328 10.42 10.73 -4.82
C LYS A 328 11.14 11.74 -5.73
N LEU A 329 10.38 12.50 -6.51
CA LEU A 329 10.94 13.51 -7.43
C LEU A 329 11.26 14.82 -6.70
N LEU A 330 10.50 15.17 -5.66
CA LEU A 330 10.75 16.33 -4.80
C LEU A 330 11.78 16.02 -3.69
N PHE A 331 12.82 15.28 -3.99
CA PHE A 331 13.78 14.66 -3.08
C PHE A 331 14.44 15.59 -2.03
N ARG A 332 14.29 16.91 -2.16
CA ARG A 332 14.73 17.87 -1.16
C ARG A 332 13.52 18.38 -0.39
N PRO A 333 13.28 17.92 0.85
CA PRO A 333 12.35 18.65 1.69
C PRO A 333 12.90 20.06 1.84
N PRO A 334 12.06 21.11 1.68
CA PRO A 334 12.48 22.44 2.09
C PRO A 334 12.95 22.34 3.53
N VAL A 335 14.19 22.71 3.79
CA VAL A 335 14.72 22.76 5.16
C VAL A 335 13.84 23.78 5.88
N GLN A 336 12.94 23.29 6.72
CA GLN A 336 12.22 24.15 7.66
C GLN A 336 13.20 24.44 8.79
N PRO A 337 13.80 25.62 8.88
CA PRO A 337 14.46 26.00 10.12
C PRO A 337 13.36 26.02 11.19
N ARG A 338 13.48 25.14 12.15
CA ARG A 338 12.64 25.20 13.34
C ARG A 338 13.10 26.40 14.14
N ILE A 339 12.24 27.41 14.25
CA ILE A 339 12.38 28.42 15.30
C ILE A 339 12.04 27.70 16.61
N GLY A 340 13.01 27.44 17.41
CA GLY A 340 12.88 26.82 18.71
C GLY A 340 14.22 26.25 19.15
N GLU A 341 14.51 26.33 20.41
CA GLU A 341 15.65 25.64 21.01
C GLU A 341 15.52 24.14 20.73
N ALA A 342 16.23 23.66 19.73
CA ALA A 342 16.36 22.23 19.49
C ALA A 342 17.38 21.69 20.49
N ILE A 343 16.91 20.87 21.42
CA ILE A 343 17.79 20.10 22.30
C ILE A 343 18.36 18.95 21.46
N VAL A 344 19.59 19.06 21.06
CA VAL A 344 20.30 18.03 20.26
C VAL A 344 21.13 17.15 21.18
N PRO A 345 21.01 15.80 21.08
CA PRO A 345 21.90 14.91 21.85
C PRO A 345 23.34 15.06 21.34
N SER A 346 24.24 15.53 22.23
CA SER A 346 25.60 15.89 21.87
C SER A 346 26.61 14.80 22.23
N ILE A 347 26.73 14.47 23.51
CA ILE A 347 27.80 13.60 24.02
C ILE A 347 27.23 12.54 24.97
N LEU A 348 27.89 11.38 25.02
CA LEU A 348 27.67 10.37 26.06
C LEU A 348 28.71 10.54 27.14
N GLU A 349 28.26 10.79 28.38
CA GLU A 349 29.12 10.87 29.58
C GLU A 349 28.76 9.80 30.60
N ASP A 350 29.66 9.59 31.56
CA ASP A 350 29.39 8.70 32.69
C ASP A 350 28.25 9.25 33.55
N TRP A 351 27.21 8.45 33.78
CA TRP A 351 26.22 8.74 34.79
C TRP A 351 26.85 8.65 36.18
N ILE A 352 26.68 9.66 36.99
CA ILE A 352 27.22 9.69 38.37
C ILE A 352 26.08 9.74 39.40
N PRO A 353 26.30 9.20 40.63
CA PRO A 353 25.31 9.31 41.70
C PRO A 353 24.90 10.77 41.94
N GLY A 354 23.64 11.09 41.77
CA GLY A 354 23.07 12.44 41.81
C GLY A 354 22.46 12.91 40.51
N ASP A 355 22.82 12.30 39.40
CA ASP A 355 22.16 12.54 38.11
C ASP A 355 20.77 11.89 38.07
N THR A 356 19.89 12.41 37.20
CA THR A 356 18.56 11.86 36.99
C THR A 356 18.63 10.50 36.29
N VAL A 357 17.99 9.48 36.83
CA VAL A 357 17.98 8.12 36.26
C VAL A 357 17.36 8.09 34.86
N ARG A 358 16.48 9.06 34.53
CA ARG A 358 15.86 9.20 33.20
C ARG A 358 16.86 9.59 32.10
N ASP A 359 18.00 10.19 32.49
CA ASP A 359 19.01 10.66 31.52
C ASP A 359 19.96 9.53 31.10
N ILE A 360 19.84 8.34 31.70
CA ILE A 360 20.63 7.18 31.32
C ILE A 360 20.24 6.73 29.89
N ASP A 361 21.24 6.71 29.03
CA ASP A 361 21.13 6.10 27.71
C ASP A 361 21.51 4.62 27.78
N TRP A 362 20.51 3.78 28.01
CA TRP A 362 20.71 2.33 28.10
C TRP A 362 21.22 1.71 26.80
N LEU A 363 20.79 2.22 25.64
CA LEU A 363 21.27 1.74 24.36
C LEU A 363 22.73 2.12 24.12
N GLY A 364 23.09 3.39 24.35
CA GLY A 364 24.47 3.85 24.31
C GLY A 364 25.36 3.10 25.30
N THR A 365 24.88 2.86 26.52
CA THR A 365 25.59 2.07 27.53
C THR A 365 25.85 0.64 27.05
N LEU A 366 24.85 -0.03 26.48
CA LEU A 366 24.97 -1.40 25.97
C LEU A 366 25.95 -1.49 24.79
N LEU A 367 25.89 -0.54 23.88
CA LEU A 367 26.74 -0.52 22.68
C LEU A 367 28.21 -0.25 23.03
N HIS A 368 28.47 0.64 24.00
CA HIS A 368 29.85 1.04 24.35
C HIS A 368 30.47 0.25 25.51
N ARG A 369 29.64 -0.37 26.36
CA ARG A 369 30.08 -1.04 27.61
C ARG A 369 29.41 -2.38 27.83
N GLY A 370 28.83 -3.00 26.81
CA GLY A 370 28.06 -4.23 26.96
C GLY A 370 28.79 -5.37 27.66
N ASP A 371 30.08 -5.51 27.41
CA ASP A 371 30.99 -6.48 28.04
C ASP A 371 31.37 -6.13 29.48
N LYS A 372 31.13 -4.90 29.95
CA LYS A 372 31.47 -4.36 31.26
C LYS A 372 30.26 -3.93 32.08
N LEU A 373 29.04 -4.33 31.64
CA LEU A 373 27.82 -4.06 32.40
C LEU A 373 27.92 -4.60 33.83
N GLY A 374 27.67 -3.73 34.80
CA GLY A 374 27.78 -4.05 36.24
C GLY A 374 29.16 -3.75 36.85
N THR A 375 30.18 -3.43 36.07
CA THR A 375 31.52 -3.01 36.57
C THR A 375 31.83 -1.55 36.26
N CYS A 376 31.09 -0.92 35.34
CA CYS A 376 31.20 0.50 34.99
C CYS A 376 29.86 1.20 35.19
N MET A 377 29.91 2.51 35.45
CA MET A 377 28.72 3.35 35.49
C MET A 377 28.03 3.38 34.10
N PRO A 378 26.69 3.43 34.06
CA PRO A 378 25.99 3.60 32.81
C PRO A 378 26.31 4.98 32.18
N LEU A 379 26.08 5.11 30.90
CA LEU A 379 26.24 6.38 30.18
C LEU A 379 24.93 7.19 30.22
N LYS A 380 25.06 8.50 30.43
CA LYS A 380 23.97 9.46 30.25
C LYS A 380 24.18 10.25 28.96
N ARG A 381 23.09 10.68 28.35
CA ARG A 381 23.11 11.52 27.17
C ARG A 381 23.00 12.98 27.59
N ILE A 382 24.00 13.78 27.24
CA ILE A 382 23.95 15.23 27.40
C ILE A 382 23.29 15.81 26.17
N TYR A 383 22.38 16.73 26.41
CA TYR A 383 21.69 17.50 25.40
C TYR A 383 22.22 18.93 25.44
N GLU A 384 22.74 19.40 24.32
CA GLU A 384 23.09 20.80 24.17
C GLU A 384 21.95 21.56 23.56
N SER A 385 21.62 22.72 24.11
CA SER A 385 20.67 23.63 23.50
C SER A 385 21.36 24.35 22.36
N GLU A 386 20.98 24.07 21.15
CA GLU A 386 21.37 24.78 19.95
C GLU A 386 20.12 25.07 19.13
N ILE A 387 20.00 26.06 18.36
CA ILE A 387 20.70 27.12 17.66
C ILE A 387 19.62 28.15 17.34
N GLU A 388 19.90 29.40 17.35
CA GLU A 388 19.08 30.44 16.73
C GLU A 388 18.97 30.13 15.22
N GLY A 389 17.83 29.54 14.80
CA GLY A 389 17.48 29.41 13.40
C GLY A 389 17.03 30.75 12.87
N GLU A 390 17.49 31.14 11.68
CA GLU A 390 16.95 32.29 10.98
C GLU A 390 15.47 32.14 10.71
N ASP A 391 14.73 33.24 10.84
CA ASP A 391 13.29 33.36 10.53
C ASP A 391 13.03 33.00 9.06
N VAL A 392 12.63 31.77 8.76
CA VAL A 392 12.21 31.42 7.42
C VAL A 392 10.85 32.02 7.14
N ARG A 393 10.86 33.04 6.35
CA ARG A 393 9.63 33.60 5.79
C ARG A 393 9.03 32.56 4.83
N PHE A 394 7.99 31.84 5.27
CA PHE A 394 7.21 31.02 4.37
C PHE A 394 6.68 31.88 3.22
N TYR A 395 7.09 31.56 2.01
CA TYR A 395 6.48 32.15 0.82
C TYR A 395 5.09 31.51 0.69
N GLN A 396 4.06 32.25 1.12
CA GLN A 396 2.66 31.80 1.02
C GLN A 396 2.16 31.95 -0.43
N ALA A 397 2.79 31.23 -1.35
CA ALA A 397 2.38 31.25 -2.73
C ALA A 397 0.96 30.69 -2.88
N ARG A 398 0.13 31.38 -3.64
CA ARG A 398 -1.08 30.83 -4.20
C ARG A 398 -0.79 30.33 -5.59
N MET A 399 -1.13 29.08 -5.89
CA MET A 399 -0.91 28.48 -7.19
C MET A 399 -2.24 28.01 -7.79
N GLU A 400 -2.45 28.36 -9.04
CA GLU A 400 -3.59 27.97 -9.85
C GLU A 400 -3.12 27.05 -10.96
N ILE A 401 -3.60 25.81 -11.01
CA ILE A 401 -3.20 24.82 -12.01
C ILE A 401 -4.38 24.56 -12.95
N TYR A 402 -4.14 24.70 -14.25
CA TYR A 402 -5.04 24.29 -15.32
C TYR A 402 -4.45 23.06 -15.99
N LEU A 403 -5.10 21.91 -15.86
CA LEU A 403 -4.61 20.64 -16.37
C LEU A 403 -5.54 20.13 -17.48
N ASP A 404 -4.95 19.83 -18.62
CA ASP A 404 -5.61 19.18 -19.74
C ASP A 404 -5.88 17.70 -19.41
N VAL A 405 -7.15 17.31 -19.50
CA VAL A 405 -7.64 15.93 -19.30
C VAL A 405 -8.53 15.50 -20.47
N SER A 406 -8.23 16.01 -21.67
CA SER A 406 -8.90 15.69 -22.93
C SER A 406 -8.67 14.25 -23.38
N GLY A 407 -9.33 13.85 -24.45
CA GLY A 407 -9.30 12.47 -24.94
C GLY A 407 -7.95 12.00 -25.47
N SER A 408 -7.03 12.91 -25.80
CA SER A 408 -5.63 12.62 -26.16
C SER A 408 -4.78 12.24 -24.95
N MET A 409 -5.24 12.57 -23.72
CA MET A 409 -4.52 12.29 -22.48
C MET A 409 -4.88 10.92 -21.91
N PRO A 410 -3.89 10.18 -21.38
CA PRO A 410 -4.14 8.94 -20.64
C PRO A 410 -5.01 9.18 -19.41
N ASN A 411 -5.98 8.28 -19.15
CA ASN A 411 -6.76 8.32 -17.91
C ASN A 411 -5.85 8.00 -16.71
N PRO A 412 -5.69 8.90 -15.72
CA PRO A 412 -4.76 8.73 -14.61
C PRO A 412 -5.11 7.55 -13.66
N CYS A 413 -6.35 7.07 -13.71
CA CYS A 413 -6.78 5.90 -12.94
C CYS A 413 -6.51 4.56 -13.65
N ILE A 414 -6.13 4.58 -14.92
CA ILE A 414 -5.88 3.36 -15.73
C ILE A 414 -4.40 3.25 -16.06
N THR A 415 -3.78 4.36 -16.43
CA THR A 415 -2.38 4.43 -16.87
C THR A 415 -1.68 5.60 -16.20
N LEU A 416 -0.38 5.48 -15.94
CA LEU A 416 0.39 6.61 -15.41
C LEU A 416 0.38 7.77 -16.41
N ASN A 417 -0.22 8.89 -16.01
CA ASN A 417 -0.27 10.11 -16.81
C ASN A 417 0.83 11.09 -16.35
N PRO A 418 1.86 11.37 -17.16
CA PRO A 418 2.94 12.29 -16.83
C PRO A 418 2.49 13.73 -16.57
N MET A 419 1.44 14.22 -17.23
CA MET A 419 0.91 15.57 -16.99
C MET A 419 0.21 15.66 -15.63
N THR A 420 -0.60 14.65 -15.27
CA THR A 420 -1.20 14.55 -13.93
C THR A 420 -0.12 14.45 -12.84
N LEU A 421 0.95 13.70 -13.09
CA LEU A 421 2.08 13.61 -12.15
C LEU A 421 2.81 14.97 -12.03
N ALA A 422 2.97 15.71 -13.12
CA ALA A 422 3.52 17.06 -13.08
C ALA A 422 2.66 18.01 -12.25
N ALA A 423 1.32 17.98 -12.43
CA ALA A 423 0.40 18.75 -11.61
C ALA A 423 0.48 18.36 -10.12
N GLN A 424 0.62 17.06 -9.82
CA GLN A 424 0.81 16.59 -8.44
C GLN A 424 2.13 17.09 -7.83
N ILE A 425 3.24 17.07 -8.58
CA ILE A 425 4.55 17.58 -8.13
C ILE A 425 4.43 19.05 -7.73
N LEU A 426 3.85 19.88 -8.60
CA LEU A 426 3.66 21.30 -8.35
C LEU A 426 2.73 21.58 -7.17
N THR A 427 1.65 20.80 -7.05
CA THR A 427 0.72 20.84 -5.91
C THR A 427 1.46 20.52 -4.59
N SER A 428 2.17 19.39 -4.54
CA SER A 428 2.93 18.97 -3.37
C SER A 428 4.00 19.98 -2.98
N ALA A 429 4.76 20.50 -3.94
CA ALA A 429 5.79 21.50 -3.70
C ALA A 429 5.21 22.79 -3.11
N THR A 430 4.08 23.27 -3.67
CA THR A 430 3.41 24.49 -3.18
C THR A 430 2.90 24.32 -1.76
N ILE A 431 2.26 23.19 -1.44
CA ILE A 431 1.74 22.93 -0.09
C ILE A 431 2.89 22.82 0.92
N ARG A 432 3.99 22.14 0.56
CA ARG A 432 5.18 21.99 1.42
C ARG A 432 5.86 23.33 1.72
N SER A 433 5.80 24.26 0.78
CA SER A 433 6.28 25.63 1.00
C SER A 433 5.30 26.52 1.79
N GLY A 434 4.21 25.95 2.33
CA GLY A 434 3.19 26.67 3.10
C GLY A 434 2.14 27.39 2.25
N GLY A 435 2.16 27.19 0.93
CA GLY A 435 1.23 27.78 -0.02
C GLY A 435 -0.15 27.11 -0.06
N GLN A 436 -0.99 27.59 -0.94
CA GLN A 436 -2.33 27.09 -1.22
C GLN A 436 -2.50 26.85 -2.72
N VAL A 437 -3.26 25.82 -3.07
CA VAL A 437 -3.49 25.44 -4.47
C VAL A 437 -4.98 25.37 -4.74
N ARG A 438 -5.37 25.71 -5.96
CA ARG A 438 -6.65 25.37 -6.56
C ARG A 438 -6.42 24.84 -7.98
N ILE A 439 -7.32 24.00 -8.47
CA ILE A 439 -7.12 23.24 -9.71
C ILE A 439 -8.36 23.33 -10.59
N ALA A 440 -8.15 23.55 -11.87
CA ALA A 440 -9.15 23.37 -12.92
C ALA A 440 -8.67 22.26 -13.87
N LEU A 441 -9.50 21.23 -14.04
CA LEU A 441 -9.33 20.20 -15.06
C LEU A 441 -10.20 20.57 -16.25
N TYR A 442 -9.65 20.55 -17.45
CA TYR A 442 -10.40 20.96 -18.63
C TYR A 442 -10.26 19.95 -19.78
N SER A 443 -11.31 19.90 -20.59
CA SER A 443 -11.45 19.16 -21.82
C SER A 443 -12.43 19.94 -22.72
N HIS A 444 -13.49 19.33 -23.25
CA HIS A 444 -14.65 20.03 -23.87
C HIS A 444 -15.55 20.70 -22.82
N THR A 445 -15.35 20.41 -21.55
CA THR A 445 -15.92 21.08 -20.37
C THR A 445 -14.85 21.23 -19.33
N SER A 446 -15.09 22.01 -18.28
CA SER A 446 -14.19 22.12 -17.14
C SER A 446 -14.87 21.69 -15.85
N ILE A 447 -14.08 21.10 -14.96
CA ILE A 447 -14.42 20.86 -13.55
C ILE A 447 -13.38 21.55 -12.68
N GLU A 448 -13.82 22.04 -11.52
CA GLU A 448 -13.03 22.96 -10.74
C GLU A 448 -13.00 22.55 -9.28
N PHE A 449 -11.80 22.51 -8.68
CA PHE A 449 -11.59 22.60 -7.23
C PHE A 449 -11.19 24.05 -6.93
N TRP A 450 -12.20 24.90 -6.66
CA TRP A 450 -12.02 26.36 -6.72
C TRP A 450 -11.75 27.03 -5.38
N GLU A 451 -11.83 26.28 -4.28
CA GLU A 451 -11.43 26.75 -2.97
C GLU A 451 -9.91 26.62 -2.80
N TRP A 452 -9.29 27.65 -2.20
CA TRP A 452 -7.86 27.60 -1.86
C TRP A 452 -7.61 26.56 -0.79
N SER A 453 -6.90 25.49 -1.12
CA SER A 453 -6.68 24.35 -0.25
C SER A 453 -5.21 24.11 0.06
N ARG A 454 -4.96 23.56 1.27
CA ARG A 454 -3.71 22.97 1.71
C ARG A 454 -3.83 21.46 1.91
N SER A 455 -5.00 20.89 1.65
CA SER A 455 -5.22 19.46 1.74
C SER A 455 -4.66 18.77 0.50
N GLU A 456 -3.45 18.25 0.62
CA GLU A 456 -2.83 17.49 -0.48
C GLU A 456 -3.66 16.28 -0.86
N ARG A 457 -4.35 15.64 0.12
CA ARG A 457 -5.22 14.50 -0.12
C ARG A 457 -6.39 14.85 -1.04
N ASP A 458 -7.08 15.95 -0.75
CA ASP A 458 -8.28 16.34 -1.51
C ASP A 458 -7.91 16.79 -2.93
N LEU A 459 -6.81 17.57 -3.06
CA LEU A 459 -6.30 18.02 -4.35
C LEU A 459 -5.81 16.84 -5.20
N SER A 460 -5.10 15.87 -4.60
CA SER A 460 -4.67 14.66 -5.30
C SER A 460 -5.85 13.80 -5.76
N GLY A 461 -6.87 13.67 -4.92
CA GLY A 461 -8.12 12.99 -5.29
C GLY A 461 -8.81 13.68 -6.47
N PHE A 462 -8.82 15.02 -6.47
CA PHE A 462 -9.39 15.79 -7.56
C PHE A 462 -8.62 15.61 -8.87
N LEU A 463 -7.28 15.52 -8.84
CA LEU A 463 -6.45 15.27 -10.02
C LEU A 463 -6.71 13.90 -10.69
N MET A 464 -7.38 12.98 -10.02
CA MET A 464 -7.74 11.67 -10.59
C MET A 464 -8.99 11.70 -11.48
N HIS A 465 -9.69 12.84 -11.57
CA HIS A 465 -10.82 12.94 -12.47
C HIS A 465 -10.34 13.01 -13.94
N TYR A 466 -11.06 12.30 -14.80
CA TYR A 466 -10.82 12.26 -16.23
C TYR A 466 -12.12 12.58 -16.97
N ILE A 467 -12.07 13.54 -17.90
CA ILE A 467 -13.25 13.98 -18.65
C ILE A 467 -13.25 13.33 -20.04
N GLY A 468 -12.11 13.31 -20.74
CA GLY A 468 -12.03 12.87 -22.13
C GLY A 468 -12.68 13.88 -23.10
N GLY A 469 -12.77 13.54 -24.38
CA GLY A 469 -13.38 14.40 -25.40
C GLY A 469 -12.38 15.38 -26.04
N GLY A 470 -12.90 16.48 -26.60
CA GLY A 470 -12.10 17.51 -27.24
C GLY A 470 -11.37 18.42 -26.24
N THR A 471 -10.55 19.36 -26.73
CA THR A 471 -9.77 20.29 -25.89
C THR A 471 -10.29 21.70 -26.05
N GLU A 472 -10.86 22.28 -24.99
CA GLU A 472 -11.29 23.68 -24.93
C GLU A 472 -10.76 24.30 -23.63
N PHE A 473 -9.77 25.20 -23.75
CA PHE A 473 -9.22 25.87 -22.59
C PHE A 473 -10.24 26.87 -21.99
N PRO A 474 -10.48 26.88 -20.67
CA PRO A 474 -11.52 27.68 -20.03
C PRO A 474 -11.11 29.15 -19.83
N PHE A 475 -11.01 29.92 -20.91
CA PHE A 475 -10.62 31.35 -20.87
C PHE A 475 -11.54 32.20 -19.98
N GLU A 476 -12.84 31.91 -19.96
CA GLU A 476 -13.80 32.61 -19.11
C GLU A 476 -13.53 32.41 -17.63
N LEU A 477 -13.14 31.18 -17.26
CA LEU A 477 -12.74 30.84 -15.89
C LEU A 477 -11.45 31.59 -15.50
N LEU A 478 -10.48 31.62 -16.42
CA LEU A 478 -9.22 32.35 -16.22
C LEU A 478 -9.49 33.87 -16.03
N GLU A 479 -10.34 34.47 -16.88
CA GLU A 479 -10.73 35.90 -16.77
C GLU A 479 -11.49 36.17 -15.45
N LYS A 480 -12.38 35.28 -15.05
CA LYS A 480 -13.10 35.38 -13.77
C LYS A 480 -12.12 35.30 -12.59
N SER A 481 -11.22 34.29 -12.60
CA SER A 481 -10.18 34.16 -11.58
C SER A 481 -9.34 35.43 -11.46
N PHE A 482 -8.92 36.00 -12.58
CA PHE A 482 -8.13 37.22 -12.61
C PHE A 482 -8.87 38.40 -11.95
N ARG A 483 -10.15 38.56 -12.24
CA ARG A 483 -10.97 39.60 -11.61
C ARG A 483 -11.18 39.39 -10.11
N ASP A 484 -11.47 38.13 -9.71
CA ASP A 484 -11.78 37.79 -8.32
C ASP A 484 -10.56 37.92 -7.40
N CYS A 485 -9.34 37.65 -7.89
CA CYS A 485 -8.11 37.76 -7.10
C CYS A 485 -7.62 39.20 -6.89
N GLY A 486 -8.07 40.16 -7.69
CA GLY A 486 -7.75 41.57 -7.55
C GLY A 486 -6.23 41.86 -7.57
N ARG A 487 -5.66 42.33 -6.43
CA ARG A 487 -4.24 42.59 -6.30
C ARG A 487 -3.40 41.37 -5.90
N ASP A 488 -4.02 40.39 -5.29
CA ASP A 488 -3.36 39.16 -4.77
C ASP A 488 -3.37 38.05 -5.82
N GLN A 489 -2.77 38.32 -6.97
CA GLN A 489 -2.73 37.39 -8.08
C GLN A 489 -1.89 36.14 -7.74
N PRO A 490 -2.39 34.92 -8.07
CA PRO A 490 -1.64 33.69 -7.89
C PRO A 490 -0.61 33.49 -9.01
N ILE A 491 0.33 32.57 -8.78
CA ILE A 491 1.10 31.95 -9.86
C ILE A 491 0.15 31.02 -10.63
N ARG A 492 0.11 31.14 -11.95
CA ARG A 492 -0.74 30.31 -12.82
C ARG A 492 0.10 29.39 -13.67
N ILE A 493 -0.30 28.13 -13.70
CA ILE A 493 0.38 27.10 -14.49
C ILE A 493 -0.66 26.39 -15.36
N VAL A 494 -0.42 26.37 -16.67
CA VAL A 494 -1.17 25.60 -17.64
C VAL A 494 -0.32 24.41 -18.06
N ILE A 495 -0.87 23.20 -17.97
CA ILE A 495 -0.24 21.94 -18.39
C ILE A 495 -1.10 21.36 -19.49
N THR A 496 -0.56 21.29 -20.71
CA THR A 496 -1.33 20.99 -21.93
C THR A 496 -0.46 20.39 -23.02
N ASP A 497 -1.09 19.80 -24.02
CA ASP A 497 -0.47 19.37 -25.26
C ASP A 497 -0.41 20.52 -26.31
N ASP A 498 -0.29 20.19 -27.58
CA ASP A 498 -0.19 21.15 -28.68
C ASP A 498 -1.54 21.74 -29.13
N ASP A 499 -2.67 21.17 -28.70
CA ASP A 499 -4.02 21.68 -29.03
C ASP A 499 -4.33 23.04 -28.40
N PHE A 500 -3.57 23.46 -27.39
CA PHE A 500 -3.71 24.78 -26.77
C PHE A 500 -3.60 25.93 -27.77
N ASP A 501 -2.73 25.82 -28.78
CA ASP A 501 -2.55 26.84 -29.82
C ASP A 501 -3.80 27.04 -30.68
N ALA A 502 -4.48 25.95 -31.00
CA ALA A 502 -5.74 26.00 -31.73
C ALA A 502 -6.84 26.69 -30.90
N ASN A 503 -6.89 26.43 -29.60
CA ASN A 503 -7.80 27.08 -28.66
C ASN A 503 -7.59 28.61 -28.61
N VAL A 504 -6.33 29.06 -28.51
CA VAL A 504 -6.01 30.51 -28.51
C VAL A 504 -6.40 31.16 -29.81
N SER A 505 -6.18 30.48 -30.94
CA SER A 505 -6.50 31.01 -32.30
C SER A 505 -7.98 31.07 -32.57
N SER A 506 -8.77 30.10 -32.08
CA SER A 506 -10.20 29.97 -32.34
C SER A 506 -11.09 30.79 -31.39
N THR A 507 -10.57 31.13 -30.20
CA THR A 507 -11.39 31.79 -29.18
C THR A 507 -11.24 33.31 -29.24
N PRO A 508 -12.35 34.04 -29.51
CA PRO A 508 -12.33 35.50 -29.44
C PRO A 508 -11.84 36.01 -28.10
N ARG A 509 -11.00 37.02 -28.08
CA ARG A 509 -10.41 37.64 -26.87
C ARG A 509 -9.41 36.77 -26.09
N ALA A 510 -9.11 35.53 -26.50
CA ALA A 510 -8.14 34.68 -25.79
C ALA A 510 -6.80 35.38 -25.58
N THR A 511 -6.25 35.97 -26.65
CA THR A 511 -5.01 36.74 -26.62
C THR A 511 -5.06 37.92 -25.63
N SER A 512 -6.15 38.69 -25.61
CA SER A 512 -6.35 39.81 -24.69
C SER A 512 -6.36 39.32 -23.24
N ILE A 513 -7.11 38.24 -22.96
CA ILE A 513 -7.19 37.64 -21.61
C ILE A 513 -5.80 37.18 -21.17
N LEU A 514 -5.05 36.47 -22.02
CA LEU A 514 -3.72 35.98 -21.70
C LEU A 514 -2.75 37.13 -21.39
N CYS A 515 -2.77 38.20 -22.21
CA CYS A 515 -1.92 39.38 -21.99
C CYS A 515 -2.26 40.09 -20.66
N ASP A 516 -3.54 40.30 -20.38
CA ASP A 516 -4.01 40.96 -19.16
C ASP A 516 -3.62 40.18 -17.92
N VAL A 517 -3.86 38.87 -17.93
CA VAL A 517 -3.52 37.99 -16.82
C VAL A 517 -2.01 37.90 -16.62
N ALA A 518 -1.22 37.71 -17.68
CA ALA A 518 0.21 37.54 -17.59
C ALA A 518 0.91 38.82 -17.10
N SER A 519 0.46 40.01 -17.54
CA SER A 519 1.06 41.27 -17.12
C SER A 519 0.88 41.63 -15.64
N HIS A 520 -0.10 41.00 -14.96
CA HIS A 520 -0.42 41.30 -13.56
C HIS A 520 -0.15 40.12 -12.61
N SER A 521 0.11 38.92 -13.13
CA SER A 521 0.41 37.74 -12.31
C SER A 521 1.88 37.71 -11.92
N PRO A 522 2.24 37.24 -10.72
CA PRO A 522 3.63 37.04 -10.32
C PRO A 522 4.36 35.98 -11.18
N GLY A 523 3.62 35.14 -11.86
CA GLY A 523 4.08 34.17 -12.84
C GLY A 523 2.92 33.57 -13.59
N PHE A 524 3.01 33.49 -14.91
CA PHE A 524 2.10 32.74 -15.77
C PHE A 524 2.91 31.81 -16.65
N ILE A 525 2.85 30.51 -16.36
CA ILE A 525 3.72 29.48 -16.90
C ILE A 525 2.89 28.53 -17.75
N LEU A 526 3.36 28.29 -18.97
CA LEU A 526 2.76 27.34 -19.89
C LEU A 526 3.73 26.17 -20.09
N LEU A 527 3.39 25.00 -19.52
CA LEU A 527 4.05 23.73 -19.79
C LEU A 527 3.35 23.09 -20.98
N LYS A 528 3.98 23.13 -22.13
CA LYS A 528 3.37 22.69 -23.39
C LYS A 528 4.24 21.66 -24.09
N LEU A 529 3.60 20.60 -24.59
CA LEU A 529 4.26 19.65 -25.50
C LEU A 529 4.65 20.40 -26.79
N GLY A 530 5.95 20.48 -27.05
CA GLY A 530 6.48 21.17 -28.23
C GLY A 530 6.67 20.20 -29.37
N SER A 531 6.08 20.48 -30.53
CA SER A 531 6.51 19.85 -31.77
C SER A 531 7.93 20.32 -32.08
N THR A 532 8.88 19.40 -32.18
CA THR A 532 10.26 19.67 -32.65
C THR A 532 10.33 19.90 -34.17
N MET A 533 9.18 19.94 -34.84
CA MET A 533 9.12 20.13 -36.29
C MET A 533 9.17 21.61 -36.65
N LEU A 534 10.22 21.92 -37.31
CA LEU A 534 10.58 23.11 -38.10
C LEU A 534 9.46 24.09 -38.48
N GLU A 535 9.71 25.36 -38.25
CA GLU A 535 8.94 26.55 -38.60
C GLU A 535 8.74 26.78 -40.14
N ASP A 536 8.61 25.76 -40.96
CA ASP A 536 8.50 25.88 -42.42
C ASP A 536 7.20 25.25 -42.99
N SER A 537 6.04 25.72 -42.51
CA SER A 537 4.83 25.65 -43.35
C SER A 537 3.93 26.84 -43.10
N ALA A 538 4.08 27.81 -44.02
CA ALA A 538 3.19 28.96 -44.18
C ALA A 538 1.78 28.48 -44.55
N GLU A 539 0.81 28.52 -43.57
CA GLU A 539 -0.60 28.81 -43.89
C GLU A 539 -1.59 28.78 -42.72
N VAL A 540 -1.13 28.49 -41.49
CA VAL A 540 -1.99 28.73 -40.31
C VAL A 540 -1.14 29.49 -39.28
N THR A 541 -1.56 30.70 -38.93
CA THR A 541 -0.93 31.52 -37.89
C THR A 541 -1.18 30.90 -36.48
N VAL A 542 -0.55 29.77 -36.21
CA VAL A 542 -0.56 29.16 -34.88
C VAL A 542 0.42 29.95 -34.02
N PRO A 543 0.04 30.41 -32.81
CA PRO A 543 0.96 31.14 -31.94
C PRO A 543 2.22 30.33 -31.67
N SER A 544 3.37 30.86 -32.02
CA SER A 544 4.67 30.23 -31.73
C SER A 544 5.07 30.47 -30.27
N THR A 545 6.04 29.71 -29.78
CA THR A 545 6.63 29.93 -28.44
C THR A 545 7.07 31.37 -28.23
N SER A 546 7.58 32.05 -29.29
CA SER A 546 7.93 33.47 -29.28
C SER A 546 6.70 34.36 -29.08
N THR A 547 5.56 34.03 -29.65
CA THR A 547 4.31 34.78 -29.51
C THR A 547 3.81 34.78 -28.06
N TYR A 548 3.79 33.64 -27.38
CA TYR A 548 3.38 33.60 -25.98
C TYR A 548 4.31 34.38 -25.05
N ARG A 549 5.61 34.39 -25.33
CA ARG A 549 6.55 35.25 -24.60
C ARG A 549 6.26 36.75 -24.79
N THR A 550 5.80 37.16 -25.97
CA THR A 550 5.36 38.56 -26.18
C THR A 550 4.07 38.88 -25.41
N PHE A 551 3.26 37.87 -25.05
CA PHE A 551 2.09 38.03 -24.18
C PHE A 551 2.46 38.07 -22.68
N GLY A 552 3.73 37.85 -22.34
CA GLY A 552 4.21 37.84 -20.96
C GLY A 552 4.16 36.44 -20.28
N LEU A 553 3.89 35.38 -21.05
CA LEU A 553 3.90 34.00 -20.51
C LEU A 553 5.34 33.46 -20.51
N THR A 554 5.66 32.71 -19.47
CA THR A 554 6.87 31.89 -19.43
C THR A 554 6.53 30.52 -20.06
N VAL A 555 6.97 30.32 -21.31
CA VAL A 555 6.76 29.05 -22.01
C VAL A 555 7.91 28.10 -21.70
N VAL A 556 7.57 26.91 -21.16
CA VAL A 556 8.50 25.82 -20.92
C VAL A 556 8.14 24.68 -21.88
N PRO A 557 8.91 24.51 -22.96
CA PRO A 557 8.62 23.46 -23.93
C PRO A 557 8.95 22.09 -23.34
N VAL A 558 8.04 21.14 -23.51
CA VAL A 558 8.22 19.75 -23.17
C VAL A 558 8.45 18.98 -24.47
N THR A 559 9.59 18.35 -24.64
CA THR A 559 9.97 17.69 -25.89
C THR A 559 9.35 16.30 -26.05
N GLU A 560 9.14 15.62 -24.92
CA GLU A 560 8.56 14.27 -24.87
C GLU A 560 7.55 14.23 -23.74
N PHE A 561 6.48 13.48 -23.92
CA PHE A 561 5.38 13.38 -22.96
C PHE A 561 5.88 12.93 -21.56
N ASP A 562 6.80 11.99 -21.51
CA ASP A 562 7.36 11.45 -20.26
C ASP A 562 8.26 12.43 -19.50
N ASN A 563 8.62 13.58 -20.11
CA ASN A 563 9.45 14.60 -19.47
C ASN A 563 8.68 15.60 -18.59
N TYR A 564 7.34 15.61 -18.64
CA TYR A 564 6.51 16.52 -17.81
C TYR A 564 6.88 16.48 -16.32
N PRO A 565 7.02 15.31 -15.67
CA PRO A 565 7.34 15.25 -14.25
C PRO A 565 8.72 15.83 -13.91
N LYS A 566 9.72 15.61 -14.78
CA LYS A 566 11.07 16.15 -14.60
C LYS A 566 11.07 17.67 -14.69
N ILE A 567 10.38 18.21 -15.69
CA ILE A 567 10.26 19.66 -15.89
C ILE A 567 9.48 20.30 -14.75
N ALA A 568 8.39 19.68 -14.30
CA ALA A 568 7.63 20.16 -13.15
C ALA A 568 8.45 20.17 -11.85
N ARG A 569 9.32 19.17 -11.64
CA ARG A 569 10.28 19.15 -10.54
C ARG A 569 11.25 20.33 -10.63
N ASP A 570 11.87 20.55 -11.79
CA ASP A 570 12.86 21.61 -11.98
C ASP A 570 12.19 22.98 -11.82
N LEU A 571 10.95 23.11 -12.29
CA LEU A 571 10.14 24.31 -12.08
C LEU A 571 9.77 24.51 -10.59
N ALA A 572 9.39 23.44 -9.88
CA ALA A 572 9.13 23.51 -8.44
C ALA A 572 10.35 24.00 -7.67
N TRP A 573 11.54 23.53 -8.02
CA TRP A 573 12.80 24.00 -7.40
C TRP A 573 13.13 25.46 -7.75
N ALA A 574 12.77 25.90 -8.94
CA ALA A 574 12.95 27.31 -9.33
C ALA A 574 11.97 28.26 -8.62
N LEU A 575 10.72 27.81 -8.44
CA LEU A 575 9.67 28.59 -7.77
C LEU A 575 9.84 28.61 -6.25
N PHE A 576 10.38 27.54 -5.67
CA PHE A 576 10.58 27.36 -4.23
C PHE A 576 12.05 27.02 -3.95
N PRO A 577 12.99 27.98 -4.20
CA PRO A 577 14.40 27.76 -3.91
C PRO A 577 14.58 27.52 -2.41
N GLU A 578 15.46 26.57 -2.06
CA GLU A 578 15.99 26.49 -0.69
C GLU A 578 16.61 27.86 -0.36
N THR A 579 16.29 28.42 0.81
CA THR A 579 17.05 29.53 1.32
C THR A 579 18.49 29.06 1.50
N GLU A 580 19.37 29.37 0.58
CA GLU A 580 20.81 29.21 0.77
C GLU A 580 21.14 29.91 2.09
N HIS A 581 21.72 29.19 3.02
CA HIS A 581 22.40 29.78 4.16
C HIS A 581 23.41 30.78 3.56
N ALA A 582 23.15 32.04 3.76
CA ALA A 582 24.16 33.05 3.50
C ALA A 582 25.34 32.72 4.42
N SER A 583 26.29 31.95 3.87
CA SER A 583 27.61 31.80 4.46
C SER A 583 28.23 33.19 4.47
N ASN A 584 28.22 33.81 5.61
CA ASN A 584 29.15 34.87 5.95
C ASN A 584 30.11 34.39 7.01
#